data_9039c510534d15925a1319de8e689294
#
_entry.id   9039c510534d15925a1319de8e689294
#
_cell.length_a   1.000
_cell.length_b   1.000
_cell.length_c   1.000
_cell.angle_alpha   90.00
_cell.angle_beta   90.00
_cell.angle_gamma   90.00
#
_symmetry.space_group_name_H-M   'P 1'
#
loop_
_entity.id
_entity.type
_entity.pdbx_description
1 polymer ?
#
loop_
_entity_poly.entity_id
_entity_poly.type
_entity_poly.pdbx_seq_one_letter_code
_entity_poly.pdbx_strand_id
1 'polypeptide(L)'
;MKGLLETLRSCLRDAVWRNPADVLLFSGGLDTSILAALSPATPLLHVCLEEGGEDLPYAEAAARALGRSLMVRQVSADEALAAIPEVIRIRRSFDPALPNDLALYFAFAEARSLGFESAMTGDGADELFAGYSYMFDQDLTTYIPWLAGRMRFSSTEFGQWFGMDVRQPYLDPAVVDLALSIPPELKVREENGARFGKWVLRRAFEGDLTPQLCWQSKRPIEVGSGFSRLREKVIGMLTDEDWAVPVRLISCDQPYYYRVYRQVVGEIPPPGPGEVPCPHCGAGLPPDAHHCRTCGWCG
;
A
#
# COMPACT_ATOMS: atom_id res chain seq x y z
N MET A 1 6.65 28.64 -5.59
CA MET A 1 7.20 27.27 -5.74
C MET A 1 8.26 26.97 -4.66
N LYS A 2 9.42 27.62 -4.63
CA LYS A 2 10.49 27.30 -3.67
C LYS A 2 10.02 27.26 -2.21
N GLY A 3 9.29 28.27 -1.74
CA GLY A 3 8.74 28.28 -0.37
C GLY A 3 7.80 27.12 -0.07
N LEU A 4 6.94 26.70 -1.04
CA LEU A 4 6.07 25.54 -0.87
C LEU A 4 6.88 24.23 -0.70
N LEU A 5 7.92 24.03 -1.52
CA LEU A 5 8.77 22.83 -1.43
C LEU A 5 9.51 22.78 -0.08
N GLU A 6 10.02 23.91 0.41
CA GLU A 6 10.65 24.02 1.73
C GLU A 6 9.63 23.73 2.86
N THR A 7 8.42 24.27 2.78
CA THR A 7 7.34 24.00 3.73
C THR A 7 6.97 22.51 3.75
N LEU A 8 6.83 21.88 2.57
CA LEU A 8 6.50 20.46 2.47
C LEU A 8 7.60 19.58 3.08
N ARG A 9 8.88 19.90 2.80
CA ARG A 9 10.02 19.18 3.40
C ARG A 9 10.04 19.31 4.93
N SER A 10 9.84 20.52 5.45
CA SER A 10 9.80 20.76 6.90
C SER A 10 8.63 20.01 7.53
N CYS A 11 7.44 20.12 6.95
CA CYS A 11 6.23 19.47 7.46
C CYS A 11 6.40 17.94 7.54
N LEU A 12 6.93 17.31 6.48
CA LEU A 12 7.21 15.86 6.49
C LEU A 12 8.31 15.45 7.46
N ARG A 13 9.39 16.27 7.60
CA ARG A 13 10.42 16.03 8.59
C ARG A 13 9.86 16.05 10.01
N ASP A 14 9.03 17.03 10.31
CA ASP A 14 8.40 17.19 11.63
C ASP A 14 7.42 16.04 11.88
N ALA A 15 6.69 15.59 10.84
CA ALA A 15 5.80 14.43 10.92
C ALA A 15 6.58 13.14 11.22
N VAL A 16 7.68 12.88 10.53
CA VAL A 16 8.57 11.73 10.80
C VAL A 16 9.10 11.80 12.23
N TRP A 17 9.53 12.97 12.69
CA TRP A 17 10.01 13.15 14.06
C TRP A 17 8.92 12.89 15.13
N ARG A 18 7.67 13.27 14.87
CA ARG A 18 6.52 12.97 15.76
C ARG A 18 6.08 11.51 15.71
N ASN A 19 6.47 10.77 14.66
CA ASN A 19 6.08 9.38 14.41
C ASN A 19 7.31 8.45 14.38
N PRO A 20 8.12 8.38 15.47
CA PRO A 20 9.28 7.50 15.50
C PRO A 20 8.85 6.04 15.42
N ALA A 21 9.64 5.21 14.74
CA ALA A 21 9.42 3.78 14.63
C ALA A 21 10.73 3.00 14.72
N ASP A 22 10.64 1.73 15.15
CA ASP A 22 11.79 0.85 15.28
C ASP A 22 12.29 0.36 13.92
N VAL A 23 11.39 0.27 12.92
CA VAL A 23 11.72 -0.17 11.56
C VAL A 23 10.88 0.59 10.53
N LEU A 24 11.44 0.83 9.35
CA LEU A 24 10.72 1.30 8.17
C LEU A 24 10.51 0.12 7.21
N LEU A 25 9.24 -0.18 6.89
CA LEU A 25 8.90 -1.13 5.83
C LEU A 25 9.23 -0.47 4.48
N PHE A 26 10.32 -0.94 3.85
CA PHE A 26 11.00 -0.24 2.78
C PHE A 26 10.84 -0.93 1.43
N SER A 27 10.10 -0.33 0.51
CA SER A 27 9.95 -0.84 -0.86
C SER A 27 11.03 -0.36 -1.83
N GLY A 28 11.80 0.68 -1.47
CA GLY A 28 12.68 1.38 -2.42
C GLY A 28 11.93 2.33 -3.37
N GLY A 29 10.61 2.44 -3.25
CA GLY A 29 9.79 3.43 -3.94
C GLY A 29 10.01 4.85 -3.39
N LEU A 30 9.45 5.85 -4.09
CA LEU A 30 9.61 7.27 -3.73
C LEU A 30 9.24 7.54 -2.26
N ASP A 31 8.07 7.07 -1.84
CA ASP A 31 7.51 7.41 -0.52
C ASP A 31 8.36 6.91 0.62
N THR A 32 8.73 5.62 0.57
CA THR A 32 9.59 5.02 1.59
C THR A 32 11.02 5.53 1.51
N SER A 33 11.51 5.93 0.33
CA SER A 33 12.84 6.56 0.19
C SER A 33 12.87 7.95 0.80
N ILE A 34 11.79 8.74 0.68
CA ILE A 34 11.64 10.03 1.38
C ILE A 34 11.67 9.81 2.90
N LEU A 35 10.88 8.84 3.41
CA LEU A 35 10.87 8.53 4.84
C LEU A 35 12.24 8.07 5.33
N ALA A 36 12.94 7.22 4.56
CA ALA A 36 14.29 6.76 4.89
C ALA A 36 15.31 7.91 4.95
N ALA A 37 15.21 8.88 4.04
CA ALA A 37 16.05 10.08 4.06
C ALA A 37 15.77 10.98 5.28
N LEU A 38 14.50 11.04 5.72
CA LEU A 38 14.07 11.84 6.87
C LEU A 38 14.28 11.13 8.22
N SER A 39 14.46 9.81 8.24
CA SER A 39 14.69 8.98 9.44
C SER A 39 16.00 8.19 9.35
N PRO A 40 17.17 8.83 9.35
CA PRO A 40 18.45 8.17 9.04
C PRO A 40 18.86 7.08 10.03
N ALA A 41 18.31 7.04 11.23
CA ALA A 41 18.59 6.03 12.25
C ALA A 41 17.63 4.81 12.19
N THR A 42 16.48 4.92 11.53
CA THR A 42 15.46 3.85 11.51
C THR A 42 15.88 2.73 10.57
N PRO A 43 16.04 1.46 11.02
CA PRO A 43 16.37 0.32 10.17
C PRO A 43 15.41 0.16 8.99
N LEU A 44 15.91 -0.34 7.85
CA LEU A 44 15.13 -0.59 6.65
C LEU A 44 14.87 -2.09 6.51
N LEU A 45 13.60 -2.49 6.33
CA LEU A 45 13.18 -3.87 6.09
C LEU A 45 12.43 -3.97 4.75
N HIS A 46 12.96 -4.79 3.84
CA HIS A 46 12.35 -5.13 2.56
C HIS A 46 11.86 -6.57 2.56
N VAL A 47 10.69 -6.80 1.99
CA VAL A 47 10.13 -8.15 1.83
C VAL A 47 9.80 -8.39 0.37
N CYS A 48 10.21 -9.53 -0.15
CA CYS A 48 9.93 -9.96 -1.52
C CYS A 48 9.78 -11.48 -1.62
N LEU A 49 9.17 -11.93 -2.71
CA LEU A 49 9.14 -13.36 -3.06
C LEU A 49 10.55 -13.83 -3.51
N GLU A 50 10.96 -15.06 -3.16
CA GLU A 50 12.26 -15.62 -3.56
C GLU A 50 12.44 -15.67 -5.09
N GLU A 51 11.37 -15.97 -5.82
CA GLU A 51 11.36 -16.05 -7.28
C GLU A 51 11.43 -14.68 -7.99
N GLY A 52 11.77 -13.63 -7.23
CA GLY A 52 12.14 -12.31 -7.72
C GLY A 52 11.01 -11.28 -7.71
N GLY A 53 11.02 -10.43 -6.71
CA GLY A 53 10.41 -9.12 -6.81
C GLY A 53 11.28 -8.17 -7.64
N GLU A 54 10.66 -7.37 -8.48
CA GLU A 54 11.38 -6.38 -9.28
C GLU A 54 11.97 -5.26 -8.40
N ASP A 55 11.41 -5.05 -7.19
CA ASP A 55 11.79 -3.96 -6.29
C ASP A 55 13.08 -4.26 -5.51
N LEU A 56 13.50 -5.51 -5.33
CA LEU A 56 14.70 -5.81 -4.54
C LEU A 56 15.95 -5.05 -5.07
N PRO A 57 16.29 -5.09 -6.37
CA PRO A 57 17.42 -4.30 -6.89
C PRO A 57 17.25 -2.79 -6.68
N TYR A 58 16.00 -2.28 -6.75
CA TYR A 58 15.72 -0.87 -6.51
C TYR A 58 15.81 -0.51 -5.03
N ALA A 59 15.29 -1.37 -4.15
CA ALA A 59 15.41 -1.18 -2.70
C ALA A 59 16.89 -1.19 -2.26
N GLU A 60 17.68 -2.11 -2.78
CA GLU A 60 19.12 -2.16 -2.53
C GLU A 60 19.85 -0.93 -3.07
N ALA A 61 19.52 -0.49 -4.30
CA ALA A 61 20.12 0.71 -4.89
C ALA A 61 19.73 1.97 -4.11
N ALA A 62 18.47 2.06 -3.68
CA ALA A 62 17.98 3.16 -2.85
C ALA A 62 18.66 3.19 -1.47
N ALA A 63 18.76 2.05 -0.80
CA ALA A 63 19.45 1.93 0.49
C ALA A 63 20.91 2.32 0.36
N ARG A 64 21.63 1.82 -0.67
CA ARG A 64 23.03 2.21 -0.96
C ARG A 64 23.18 3.72 -1.22
N ALA A 65 22.28 4.30 -2.01
CA ALA A 65 22.31 5.73 -2.31
C ALA A 65 22.13 6.61 -1.06
N LEU A 66 21.35 6.09 -0.08
CA LEU A 66 21.14 6.72 1.22
C LEU A 66 22.24 6.37 2.25
N GLY A 67 23.24 5.56 1.88
CA GLY A 67 24.27 5.08 2.80
C GLY A 67 23.75 4.15 3.90
N ARG A 68 22.69 3.38 3.62
CA ARG A 68 21.94 2.57 4.59
C ARG A 68 22.07 1.06 4.33
N SER A 69 22.11 0.28 5.40
CA SER A 69 21.93 -1.17 5.32
C SER A 69 20.45 -1.52 5.11
N LEU A 70 20.19 -2.59 4.37
CA LEU A 70 18.87 -3.12 4.10
C LEU A 70 18.76 -4.54 4.65
N MET A 71 17.79 -4.77 5.53
CA MET A 71 17.37 -6.12 5.90
C MET A 71 16.41 -6.62 4.83
N VAL A 72 16.62 -7.85 4.37
CA VAL A 72 15.78 -8.46 3.32
C VAL A 72 15.21 -9.76 3.81
N ARG A 73 13.89 -9.90 3.75
CA ARG A 73 13.16 -11.16 3.95
C ARG A 73 12.70 -11.66 2.58
N GLN A 74 13.25 -12.78 2.16
CA GLN A 74 12.74 -13.51 1.01
C GLN A 74 11.74 -14.57 1.48
N VAL A 75 10.59 -14.65 0.83
CA VAL A 75 9.48 -15.54 1.13
C VAL A 75 9.32 -16.53 0.00
N SER A 76 9.28 -17.83 0.30
CA SER A 76 9.02 -18.85 -0.72
C SER A 76 7.55 -18.80 -1.18
N ALA A 77 7.27 -19.26 -2.39
CA ALA A 77 5.92 -19.34 -2.90
C ALA A 77 5.01 -20.23 -2.04
N ASP A 78 5.56 -21.35 -1.53
CA ASP A 78 4.81 -22.29 -0.69
C ASP A 78 4.44 -21.65 0.66
N GLU A 79 5.38 -20.91 1.28
CA GLU A 79 5.14 -20.15 2.51
C GLU A 79 4.07 -19.08 2.28
N ALA A 80 4.14 -18.36 1.15
CA ALA A 80 3.17 -17.35 0.80
C ALA A 80 1.76 -17.93 0.56
N LEU A 81 1.66 -19.06 -0.14
CA LEU A 81 0.38 -19.77 -0.35
C LEU A 81 -0.20 -20.28 0.98
N ALA A 82 0.65 -20.80 1.87
CA ALA A 82 0.22 -21.27 3.19
C ALA A 82 -0.31 -20.13 4.08
N ALA A 83 0.13 -18.88 3.88
CA ALA A 83 -0.32 -17.72 4.64
C ALA A 83 -1.66 -17.15 4.15
N ILE A 84 -2.13 -17.48 2.93
CA ILE A 84 -3.39 -16.95 2.37
C ILE A 84 -4.58 -17.09 3.32
N PRO A 85 -4.84 -18.23 3.96
CA PRO A 85 -5.98 -18.36 4.89
C PRO A 85 -5.89 -17.39 6.08
N GLU A 86 -4.71 -17.17 6.61
CA GLU A 86 -4.48 -16.25 7.72
C GLU A 86 -4.72 -14.79 7.30
N VAL A 87 -4.15 -14.38 6.16
CA VAL A 87 -4.33 -13.03 5.61
C VAL A 87 -5.81 -12.77 5.33
N ILE A 88 -6.54 -13.73 4.73
CA ILE A 88 -7.98 -13.61 4.51
C ILE A 88 -8.74 -13.49 5.83
N ARG A 89 -8.35 -14.24 6.87
CA ARG A 89 -8.97 -14.15 8.21
C ARG A 89 -8.80 -12.76 8.82
N ILE A 90 -7.58 -12.20 8.74
CA ILE A 90 -7.26 -10.86 9.27
C ILE A 90 -8.03 -9.79 8.51
N ARG A 91 -7.97 -9.82 7.20
CA ARG A 91 -8.55 -8.82 6.31
C ARG A 91 -10.08 -8.95 6.16
N ARG A 92 -10.62 -10.13 6.43
CA ARG A 92 -12.03 -10.51 6.16
C ARG A 92 -12.41 -10.17 4.72
N SER A 93 -11.54 -10.49 3.78
CA SER A 93 -11.60 -10.07 2.38
C SER A 93 -11.17 -11.20 1.44
N PHE A 94 -11.79 -11.24 0.27
CA PHE A 94 -11.37 -12.02 -0.90
C PHE A 94 -11.12 -11.11 -2.11
N ASP A 95 -10.68 -9.88 -1.84
CA ASP A 95 -10.27 -8.89 -2.84
C ASP A 95 -9.09 -9.42 -3.67
N PRO A 96 -9.07 -9.28 -5.00
CA PRO A 96 -7.92 -9.61 -5.84
C PRO A 96 -6.62 -8.87 -5.50
N ALA A 97 -6.68 -7.83 -4.68
CA ALA A 97 -5.51 -7.14 -4.13
C ALA A 97 -4.80 -7.93 -3.00
N LEU A 98 -5.24 -9.16 -2.69
CA LEU A 98 -4.63 -10.03 -1.67
C LEU A 98 -3.08 -10.16 -1.77
N PRO A 99 -2.44 -10.20 -2.97
CA PRO A 99 -0.98 -10.21 -3.06
C PRO A 99 -0.31 -8.99 -2.40
N ASN A 100 -0.94 -7.82 -2.36
CA ASN A 100 -0.44 -6.65 -1.59
C ASN A 100 -0.48 -6.95 -0.09
N ASP A 101 -1.57 -7.54 0.37
CA ASP A 101 -1.78 -7.87 1.76
C ASP A 101 -0.79 -8.95 2.24
N LEU A 102 -0.43 -9.92 1.38
CA LEU A 102 0.61 -10.91 1.68
C LEU A 102 1.98 -10.25 1.89
N ALA A 103 2.37 -9.32 1.02
CA ALA A 103 3.63 -8.60 1.19
C ALA A 103 3.70 -7.85 2.53
N LEU A 104 2.61 -7.18 2.91
CA LEU A 104 2.51 -6.47 4.20
C LEU A 104 2.48 -7.45 5.37
N TYR A 105 1.72 -8.55 5.29
CA TYR A 105 1.68 -9.58 6.31
C TYR A 105 3.09 -10.08 6.65
N PHE A 106 3.87 -10.47 5.64
CA PHE A 106 5.23 -10.93 5.87
C PHE A 106 6.18 -9.83 6.37
N ALA A 107 5.95 -8.57 5.96
CA ALA A 107 6.74 -7.46 6.46
C ALA A 107 6.50 -7.23 7.98
N PHE A 108 5.25 -7.28 8.44
CA PHE A 108 4.94 -7.18 9.87
C PHE A 108 5.38 -8.42 10.65
N ALA A 109 5.19 -9.63 10.09
CA ALA A 109 5.64 -10.88 10.70
C ALA A 109 7.16 -10.87 10.93
N GLU A 110 7.94 -10.50 9.91
CA GLU A 110 9.40 -10.41 10.01
C GLU A 110 9.82 -9.32 11.00
N ALA A 111 9.24 -8.10 10.91
CA ALA A 111 9.53 -7.03 11.84
C ALA A 111 9.30 -7.46 13.29
N ARG A 112 8.18 -8.14 13.57
CA ARG A 112 7.88 -8.66 14.90
C ARG A 112 8.84 -9.75 15.35
N SER A 113 9.24 -10.65 14.44
CA SER A 113 10.21 -11.72 14.72
C SER A 113 11.60 -11.18 15.10
N LEU A 114 11.97 -10.04 14.52
CA LEU A 114 13.21 -9.31 14.82
C LEU A 114 13.13 -8.49 16.13
N GLY A 115 11.98 -8.52 16.83
CA GLY A 115 11.77 -7.85 18.11
C GLY A 115 11.36 -6.39 18.02
N PHE A 116 11.02 -5.88 16.82
CA PHE A 116 10.49 -4.52 16.68
C PHE A 116 9.05 -4.44 17.23
N GLU A 117 8.72 -3.31 17.85
CA GLU A 117 7.40 -3.04 18.43
C GLU A 117 6.61 -2.01 17.60
N SER A 118 7.29 -1.29 16.71
CA SER A 118 6.66 -0.29 15.84
C SER A 118 7.24 -0.33 14.43
N ALA A 119 6.37 -0.10 13.43
CA ALA A 119 6.74 -0.06 12.02
C ALA A 119 6.25 1.22 11.34
N MET A 120 7.13 1.88 10.57
CA MET A 120 6.79 3.03 9.73
C MET A 120 6.42 2.55 8.34
N THR A 121 5.38 3.15 7.74
CA THR A 121 4.92 2.86 6.38
C THR A 121 4.77 4.12 5.54
N GLY A 122 4.74 3.97 4.22
CA GLY A 122 4.51 5.05 3.25
C GLY A 122 3.03 5.34 2.96
N ASP A 123 2.12 4.80 3.74
CA ASP A 123 0.67 4.95 3.55
C ASP A 123 0.22 6.41 3.53
N GLY A 124 -0.70 6.72 2.65
CA GLY A 124 -1.26 8.06 2.46
C GLY A 124 -0.55 8.91 1.40
N ALA A 125 0.69 8.57 1.04
CA ALA A 125 1.42 9.36 0.03
C ALA A 125 0.76 9.31 -1.35
N ASP A 126 0.32 8.13 -1.78
CA ASP A 126 -0.37 7.97 -3.06
C ASP A 126 -1.72 8.71 -3.09
N GLU A 127 -2.49 8.57 -2.04
CA GLU A 127 -3.83 9.12 -1.90
C GLU A 127 -3.81 10.66 -1.85
N LEU A 128 -2.90 11.23 -1.06
CA LEU A 128 -2.83 12.67 -0.83
C LEU A 128 -2.14 13.45 -1.97
N PHE A 129 -1.22 12.79 -2.67
CA PHE A 129 -0.39 13.44 -3.71
C PHE A 129 -0.63 12.89 -5.12
N ALA A 130 -1.75 12.19 -5.34
CA ALA A 130 -2.15 11.61 -6.62
C ALA A 130 -1.08 10.68 -7.23
N GLY A 131 -0.71 9.63 -6.48
CA GLY A 131 0.32 8.68 -6.89
C GLY A 131 -0.16 7.62 -7.89
N TYR A 132 -1.45 7.35 -7.96
CA TYR A 132 -2.03 6.34 -8.86
C TYR A 132 -2.40 6.94 -10.21
N SER A 133 -2.11 6.22 -11.29
CA SER A 133 -2.35 6.71 -12.65
C SER A 133 -3.83 6.98 -12.94
N TYR A 134 -4.75 6.20 -12.36
CA TYR A 134 -6.19 6.42 -12.52
C TYR A 134 -6.66 7.78 -11.95
N MET A 135 -5.91 8.34 -10.99
CA MET A 135 -6.21 9.66 -10.41
C MET A 135 -5.91 10.80 -11.39
N PHE A 136 -5.06 10.58 -12.39
CA PHE A 136 -4.60 11.66 -13.27
C PHE A 136 -5.73 12.29 -14.11
N ASP A 137 -6.80 11.56 -14.33
CA ASP A 137 -7.95 11.98 -15.12
C ASP A 137 -9.19 12.31 -14.23
N GLN A 138 -9.02 12.30 -12.90
CA GLN A 138 -10.05 12.69 -11.94
C GLN A 138 -10.00 14.20 -11.64
N ASP A 139 -11.14 14.76 -11.22
CA ASP A 139 -11.13 16.06 -10.55
C ASP A 139 -10.50 15.94 -9.15
N LEU A 140 -9.20 16.13 -9.06
CA LEU A 140 -8.45 15.99 -7.82
C LEU A 140 -8.88 17.00 -6.75
N THR A 141 -9.55 18.10 -7.12
CA THR A 141 -10.03 19.11 -6.17
C THR A 141 -11.13 18.56 -5.26
N THR A 142 -11.96 17.70 -5.80
CA THR A 142 -13.04 17.03 -5.05
C THR A 142 -12.63 15.64 -4.59
N TYR A 143 -11.89 14.91 -5.43
CA TYR A 143 -11.57 13.51 -5.20
C TYR A 143 -10.61 13.30 -4.01
N ILE A 144 -9.51 14.08 -3.91
CA ILE A 144 -8.54 13.92 -2.82
C ILE A 144 -9.15 14.23 -1.45
N PRO A 145 -9.91 15.33 -1.22
CA PRO A 145 -10.59 15.56 0.04
C PRO A 145 -11.61 14.47 0.39
N TRP A 146 -12.35 13.97 -0.59
CA TRP A 146 -13.27 12.84 -0.39
C TRP A 146 -12.52 11.57 0.04
N LEU A 147 -11.41 11.24 -0.62
CA LEU A 147 -10.57 10.08 -0.32
C LEU A 147 -9.90 10.22 1.06
N ALA A 148 -9.38 11.41 1.39
CA ALA A 148 -8.70 11.67 2.66
C ALA A 148 -9.56 11.37 3.89
N GLY A 149 -10.87 11.64 3.81
CA GLY A 149 -11.83 11.31 4.88
C GLY A 149 -12.16 9.80 5.00
N ARG A 150 -11.69 8.96 4.09
CA ARG A 150 -12.05 7.55 3.96
C ARG A 150 -10.87 6.59 3.91
N MET A 151 -9.65 7.11 3.94
CA MET A 151 -8.43 6.29 3.88
C MET A 151 -8.40 5.26 5.00
N ARG A 152 -8.15 4.01 4.63
CA ARG A 152 -7.92 2.88 5.54
C ARG A 152 -6.87 1.98 4.92
N PHE A 153 -5.89 1.60 5.69
CA PHE A 153 -4.73 0.85 5.22
C PHE A 153 -4.66 -0.51 5.90
N SER A 154 -4.36 -1.54 5.13
CA SER A 154 -4.17 -2.90 5.65
C SER A 154 -3.01 -3.01 6.63
N SER A 155 -2.02 -2.13 6.51
CA SER A 155 -0.92 -2.01 7.47
C SER A 155 -1.42 -1.83 8.92
N THR A 156 -2.48 -1.04 9.13
CA THR A 156 -3.08 -0.85 10.46
C THR A 156 -3.66 -2.15 11.02
N GLU A 157 -4.33 -2.94 10.18
CA GLU A 157 -4.92 -4.22 10.59
C GLU A 157 -3.82 -5.27 10.88
N PHE A 158 -2.76 -5.32 10.05
CA PHE A 158 -1.61 -6.19 10.33
C PHE A 158 -0.82 -5.74 11.56
N GLY A 159 -0.63 -4.43 11.76
CA GLY A 159 -0.02 -3.91 12.99
C GLY A 159 -0.77 -4.37 14.22
N GLN A 160 -2.10 -4.23 14.23
CA GLN A 160 -2.95 -4.72 15.33
C GLN A 160 -2.82 -6.23 15.54
N TRP A 161 -2.81 -7.02 14.46
CA TRP A 161 -2.67 -8.47 14.52
C TRP A 161 -1.37 -8.91 15.15
N PHE A 162 -0.26 -8.29 14.78
CA PHE A 162 1.07 -8.60 15.30
C PHE A 162 1.42 -7.85 16.60
N GLY A 163 0.50 -7.04 17.13
CA GLY A 163 0.73 -6.25 18.35
C GLY A 163 1.82 -5.19 18.15
N MET A 164 1.86 -4.57 16.98
CA MET A 164 2.83 -3.53 16.61
C MET A 164 2.14 -2.19 16.38
N ASP A 165 2.79 -1.11 16.81
CA ASP A 165 2.37 0.24 16.47
C ASP A 165 2.70 0.57 15.01
N VAL A 166 1.73 1.10 14.26
CA VAL A 166 1.94 1.55 12.88
C VAL A 166 2.11 3.06 12.85
N ARG A 167 3.24 3.51 12.34
CA ARG A 167 3.59 4.92 12.20
C ARG A 167 3.46 5.34 10.73
N GLN A 168 2.58 6.30 10.47
CA GLN A 168 2.17 6.72 9.13
C GLN A 168 2.39 8.23 8.95
N PRO A 169 3.64 8.70 8.75
CA PRO A 169 3.96 10.13 8.74
C PRO A 169 3.19 10.95 7.69
N TYR A 170 2.84 10.35 6.54
CA TYR A 170 2.01 11.04 5.54
C TYR A 170 0.59 11.32 6.02
N LEU A 171 0.10 10.58 7.03
CA LEU A 171 -1.22 10.78 7.65
C LEU A 171 -1.16 11.68 8.88
N ASP A 172 0.00 12.25 9.21
CA ASP A 172 0.08 13.30 10.24
C ASP A 172 -0.86 14.47 9.85
N PRO A 173 -1.70 14.96 10.76
CA PRO A 173 -2.69 16.00 10.44
C PRO A 173 -2.11 17.21 9.71
N ALA A 174 -0.90 17.67 10.10
CA ALA A 174 -0.27 18.80 9.44
C ALA A 174 0.14 18.49 7.98
N VAL A 175 0.51 17.24 7.69
CA VAL A 175 0.82 16.80 6.30
C VAL A 175 -0.46 16.68 5.49
N VAL A 176 -1.53 16.13 6.07
CA VAL A 176 -2.84 16.02 5.42
C VAL A 176 -3.37 17.42 5.06
N ASP A 177 -3.38 18.34 6.02
CA ASP A 177 -3.87 19.71 5.81
C ASP A 177 -3.05 20.43 4.72
N LEU A 178 -1.72 20.29 4.77
CA LEU A 178 -0.84 20.86 3.74
C LEU A 178 -1.10 20.22 2.38
N ALA A 179 -1.20 18.88 2.32
CA ALA A 179 -1.48 18.18 1.07
C ALA A 179 -2.81 18.61 0.45
N LEU A 180 -3.87 18.78 1.26
CA LEU A 180 -5.17 19.27 0.79
C LEU A 180 -5.11 20.71 0.26
N SER A 181 -4.22 21.54 0.76
CA SER A 181 -4.02 22.91 0.30
C SER A 181 -3.21 23.02 -1.01
N ILE A 182 -2.47 21.97 -1.40
CA ILE A 182 -1.66 21.96 -2.62
C ILE A 182 -2.53 21.85 -3.88
N PRO A 183 -2.39 22.77 -4.85
CA PRO A 183 -3.16 22.72 -6.09
C PRO A 183 -2.94 21.40 -6.88
N PRO A 184 -3.98 20.87 -7.54
CA PRO A 184 -3.91 19.64 -8.34
C PRO A 184 -2.79 19.59 -9.38
N GLU A 185 -2.52 20.70 -10.04
CA GLU A 185 -1.47 20.84 -11.06
C GLU A 185 -0.04 20.73 -10.52
N LEU A 186 0.14 20.73 -9.18
CA LEU A 186 1.39 20.45 -8.51
C LEU A 186 1.45 19.00 -7.99
N LYS A 187 0.35 18.28 -8.01
CA LYS A 187 0.30 16.85 -7.67
C LYS A 187 0.53 15.98 -8.89
N VAL A 188 -0.12 16.31 -10.00
CA VAL A 188 0.07 15.64 -11.30
C VAL A 188 0.59 16.65 -12.32
N ARG A 189 1.71 16.33 -12.94
CA ARG A 189 2.31 17.20 -13.95
C ARG A 189 3.06 16.41 -15.01
N GLU A 190 3.09 16.96 -16.21
CA GLU A 190 3.94 16.47 -17.29
C GLU A 190 5.37 16.97 -17.10
N GLU A 191 6.32 16.05 -17.21
CA GLU A 191 7.75 16.32 -17.14
C GLU A 191 8.44 15.45 -18.19
N ASN A 192 9.20 16.05 -19.11
CA ASN A 192 9.91 15.34 -20.19
C ASN A 192 9.03 14.40 -21.03
N GLY A 193 7.77 14.79 -21.31
CA GLY A 193 6.82 14.03 -22.11
C GLY A 193 6.13 12.88 -21.37
N ALA A 194 6.29 12.76 -20.06
CA ALA A 194 5.59 11.80 -19.21
C ALA A 194 4.80 12.48 -18.10
N ARG A 195 3.61 11.95 -17.76
CA ARG A 195 2.81 12.43 -16.61
C ARG A 195 3.27 11.75 -15.34
N PHE A 196 3.57 12.55 -14.33
CA PHE A 196 3.99 12.08 -13.00
C PHE A 196 2.99 12.53 -11.94
N GLY A 197 2.51 11.55 -11.16
CA GLY A 197 1.91 11.82 -9.87
C GLY A 197 2.96 12.13 -8.81
N LYS A 198 2.54 12.64 -7.65
CA LYS A 198 3.42 13.08 -6.56
C LYS A 198 4.48 14.10 -7.03
N TRP A 199 4.19 14.89 -8.06
CA TRP A 199 5.17 15.75 -8.67
C TRP A 199 5.82 16.71 -7.66
N VAL A 200 5.02 17.31 -6.78
CA VAL A 200 5.54 18.21 -5.73
C VAL A 200 6.44 17.50 -4.72
N LEU A 201 6.15 16.24 -4.35
CA LEU A 201 7.02 15.43 -3.50
C LEU A 201 8.35 15.16 -4.19
N ARG A 202 8.33 14.74 -5.46
CA ARG A 202 9.53 14.50 -6.25
C ARG A 202 10.42 15.75 -6.28
N ARG A 203 9.84 16.91 -6.59
CA ARG A 203 10.56 18.19 -6.60
C ARG A 203 11.08 18.61 -5.23
N ALA A 204 10.33 18.36 -4.17
CA ALA A 204 10.74 18.70 -2.82
C ALA A 204 11.98 17.91 -2.35
N PHE A 205 12.17 16.68 -2.83
CA PHE A 205 13.22 15.78 -2.37
C PHE A 205 14.32 15.47 -3.39
N GLU A 206 14.38 16.18 -4.53
CA GLU A 206 15.47 16.05 -5.53
C GLU A 206 16.88 16.31 -4.95
N GLY A 207 16.98 17.06 -3.86
CA GLY A 207 18.27 17.33 -3.19
C GLY A 207 18.69 16.22 -2.20
N ASP A 208 17.76 15.36 -1.78
CA ASP A 208 18.03 14.29 -0.79
C ASP A 208 18.09 12.91 -1.45
N LEU A 209 17.42 12.76 -2.58
CA LEU A 209 17.34 11.50 -3.33
C LEU A 209 18.01 11.65 -4.70
N THR A 210 18.53 10.55 -5.24
CA THR A 210 19.05 10.55 -6.61
C THR A 210 17.94 10.81 -7.63
N PRO A 211 18.24 11.37 -8.82
CA PRO A 211 17.25 11.57 -9.88
C PRO A 211 16.50 10.28 -10.23
N GLN A 212 17.19 9.14 -10.23
CA GLN A 212 16.59 7.82 -10.51
C GLN A 212 15.52 7.45 -9.47
N LEU A 213 15.74 7.72 -8.18
CA LEU A 213 14.77 7.49 -7.12
C LEU A 213 13.61 8.48 -7.19
N CYS A 214 13.90 9.76 -7.45
CA CYS A 214 12.86 10.79 -7.54
C CYS A 214 11.90 10.56 -8.71
N TRP A 215 12.41 10.13 -9.88
CA TRP A 215 11.63 10.09 -11.13
C TRP A 215 11.31 8.67 -11.61
N GLN A 216 11.54 7.65 -10.79
CA GLN A 216 11.12 6.29 -11.11
C GLN A 216 9.59 6.19 -11.29
N SER A 217 9.17 5.31 -12.19
CA SER A 217 7.75 4.98 -12.35
C SER A 217 7.20 4.29 -11.12
N LYS A 218 5.94 4.57 -10.78
CA LYS A 218 5.27 3.83 -9.72
C LYS A 218 5.09 2.36 -10.11
N ARG A 219 5.43 1.48 -9.18
CA ARG A 219 5.09 0.05 -9.25
C ARG A 219 4.16 -0.29 -8.11
N PRO A 220 3.07 -1.04 -8.36
CA PRO A 220 2.23 -1.60 -7.30
C PRO A 220 3.04 -2.55 -6.41
N ILE A 221 2.70 -2.63 -5.14
CA ILE A 221 3.43 -3.42 -4.13
C ILE A 221 3.53 -4.90 -4.56
N GLU A 222 2.42 -5.48 -5.03
CA GLU A 222 2.35 -6.89 -5.44
C GLU A 222 3.24 -7.21 -6.64
N VAL A 223 3.46 -6.25 -7.53
CA VAL A 223 4.36 -6.39 -8.68
C VAL A 223 5.80 -6.24 -8.22
N GLY A 224 6.09 -5.16 -7.51
CA GLY A 224 7.42 -4.85 -7.02
C GLY A 224 7.99 -5.90 -6.08
N SER A 225 7.20 -6.40 -5.14
CA SER A 225 7.58 -7.48 -4.22
C SER A 225 7.54 -8.88 -4.84
N GLY A 226 6.95 -9.05 -6.04
CA GLY A 226 6.82 -10.31 -6.75
C GLY A 226 5.62 -11.17 -6.34
N PHE A 227 4.85 -10.80 -5.32
CA PHE A 227 3.70 -11.59 -4.85
C PHE A 227 2.59 -11.75 -5.90
N SER A 228 2.51 -10.87 -6.90
CA SER A 228 1.60 -11.03 -8.05
C SER A 228 1.82 -12.33 -8.83
N ARG A 229 3.01 -12.93 -8.78
CA ARG A 229 3.35 -14.22 -9.43
C ARG A 229 2.62 -15.40 -8.78
N LEU A 230 2.18 -15.27 -7.54
CA LEU A 230 1.36 -16.30 -6.88
C LEU A 230 0.02 -16.51 -7.59
N ARG A 231 -0.45 -15.51 -8.35
CA ARG A 231 -1.72 -15.59 -9.09
C ARG A 231 -1.79 -16.80 -10.01
N GLU A 232 -0.73 -17.10 -10.76
CA GLU A 232 -0.68 -18.27 -11.65
C GLU A 232 -0.77 -19.58 -10.85
N LYS A 233 -0.05 -19.68 -9.72
CA LYS A 233 -0.09 -20.85 -8.85
C LYS A 233 -1.49 -21.03 -8.25
N VAL A 234 -2.12 -19.97 -7.79
CA VAL A 234 -3.49 -19.95 -7.23
C VAL A 234 -4.50 -20.40 -8.30
N ILE A 235 -4.41 -19.89 -9.52
CA ILE A 235 -5.25 -20.29 -10.64
C ILE A 235 -5.09 -21.79 -10.94
N GLY A 236 -3.88 -22.31 -10.89
CA GLY A 236 -3.61 -23.75 -11.08
C GLY A 236 -4.19 -24.66 -9.99
N MET A 237 -4.64 -24.10 -8.86
CA MET A 237 -5.29 -24.82 -7.74
C MET A 237 -6.81 -24.79 -7.83
N LEU A 238 -7.38 -24.12 -8.84
CA LEU A 238 -8.83 -24.01 -9.03
C LEU A 238 -9.41 -25.29 -9.63
N THR A 239 -10.66 -25.58 -9.23
CA THR A 239 -11.51 -26.61 -9.80
C THR A 239 -12.75 -25.99 -10.43
N ASP A 240 -13.51 -26.75 -11.23
CA ASP A 240 -14.75 -26.26 -11.83
C ASP A 240 -15.78 -25.82 -10.77
N GLU A 241 -15.77 -26.44 -9.59
CA GLU A 241 -16.65 -26.11 -8.47
C GLU A 241 -16.40 -24.71 -7.89
N ASP A 242 -15.15 -24.20 -7.99
CA ASP A 242 -14.79 -22.88 -7.48
C ASP A 242 -15.48 -21.74 -8.23
N TRP A 243 -15.96 -22.00 -9.46
CA TRP A 243 -16.67 -21.01 -10.27
C TRP A 243 -18.17 -20.97 -10.00
N ALA A 244 -18.72 -21.98 -9.35
CA ALA A 244 -20.14 -22.08 -9.03
C ALA A 244 -20.47 -21.33 -7.72
N VAL A 245 -20.25 -20.02 -7.70
CA VAL A 245 -20.40 -19.19 -6.49
C VAL A 245 -21.52 -18.15 -6.62
N PRO A 246 -22.20 -17.79 -5.52
CA PRO A 246 -23.32 -16.84 -5.53
C PRO A 246 -22.88 -15.36 -5.53
N VAL A 247 -21.63 -15.08 -5.91
CA VAL A 247 -21.05 -13.74 -5.95
C VAL A 247 -20.46 -13.44 -7.32
N ARG A 248 -20.43 -12.18 -7.70
CA ARG A 248 -19.78 -11.77 -8.94
C ARG A 248 -18.29 -11.55 -8.69
N LEU A 249 -17.47 -12.33 -9.38
CA LEU A 249 -16.02 -12.27 -9.32
C LEU A 249 -15.48 -11.32 -10.41
N ILE A 250 -14.34 -10.68 -10.16
CA ILE A 250 -13.72 -9.69 -11.04
C ILE A 250 -12.32 -10.08 -11.53
N SER A 251 -11.76 -11.19 -11.00
CA SER A 251 -10.47 -11.73 -11.43
C SER A 251 -10.47 -13.26 -11.41
N CYS A 252 -9.54 -13.86 -12.16
CA CYS A 252 -9.46 -15.31 -12.33
C CYS A 252 -8.90 -16.08 -11.13
N ASP A 253 -8.21 -15.41 -10.22
CA ASP A 253 -7.69 -15.97 -8.95
C ASP A 253 -8.69 -15.84 -7.78
N GLN A 254 -9.67 -14.97 -7.93
CA GLN A 254 -10.64 -14.65 -6.89
C GLN A 254 -11.54 -15.83 -6.46
N PRO A 255 -11.90 -16.82 -7.32
CA PRO A 255 -12.62 -18.00 -6.87
C PRO A 255 -11.90 -18.74 -5.73
N TYR A 256 -10.59 -18.88 -5.82
CA TYR A 256 -9.77 -19.49 -4.77
C TYR A 256 -9.87 -18.69 -3.45
N TYR A 257 -9.71 -17.35 -3.52
CA TYR A 257 -9.80 -16.50 -2.33
C TYR A 257 -11.19 -16.54 -1.71
N TYR A 258 -12.26 -16.58 -2.52
CA TYR A 258 -13.62 -16.73 -2.02
C TYR A 258 -13.83 -18.07 -1.32
N ARG A 259 -13.35 -19.19 -1.90
CA ARG A 259 -13.40 -20.51 -1.25
C ARG A 259 -12.73 -20.48 0.11
N VAL A 260 -11.50 -19.95 0.19
CA VAL A 260 -10.77 -19.82 1.45
C VAL A 260 -11.50 -18.90 2.42
N TYR A 261 -12.02 -17.77 1.94
CA TYR A 261 -12.83 -16.84 2.76
C TYR A 261 -14.01 -17.59 3.42
N ARG A 262 -14.75 -18.39 2.66
CA ARG A 262 -15.87 -19.17 3.18
C ARG A 262 -15.44 -20.17 4.27
N GLN A 263 -14.23 -20.69 4.19
CA GLN A 263 -13.70 -21.64 5.16
C GLN A 263 -13.23 -20.96 6.46
N VAL A 264 -12.57 -19.80 6.37
CA VAL A 264 -11.89 -19.17 7.53
C VAL A 264 -12.62 -17.97 8.12
N VAL A 265 -13.53 -17.34 7.36
CA VAL A 265 -14.36 -16.21 7.79
C VAL A 265 -15.82 -16.59 7.92
N GLY A 266 -16.36 -17.39 6.96
CA GLY A 266 -17.74 -17.85 6.92
C GLY A 266 -18.61 -17.02 5.99
N GLU A 267 -19.76 -16.53 6.49
CA GLU A 267 -20.71 -15.76 5.68
C GLU A 267 -20.24 -14.34 5.42
N ILE A 268 -20.62 -13.79 4.26
CA ILE A 268 -20.45 -12.38 3.96
C ILE A 268 -21.41 -11.58 4.85
N PRO A 269 -20.92 -10.57 5.61
CA PRO A 269 -21.79 -9.80 6.50
C PRO A 269 -22.81 -9.00 5.67
N PRO A 270 -24.12 -9.06 6.01
CA PRO A 270 -25.13 -8.26 5.34
C PRO A 270 -24.95 -6.76 5.66
N PRO A 271 -25.58 -5.87 4.88
CA PRO A 271 -25.58 -4.43 5.17
C PRO A 271 -26.08 -4.11 6.57
N GLY A 272 -25.37 -3.23 7.27
CA GLY A 272 -25.80 -2.64 8.53
C GLY A 272 -26.76 -1.46 8.32
N PRO A 273 -27.21 -0.79 9.43
CA PRO A 273 -28.06 0.39 9.35
C PRO A 273 -27.37 1.53 8.54
N GLY A 274 -28.04 2.01 7.49
CA GLY A 274 -27.54 3.09 6.63
C GLY A 274 -26.59 2.63 5.53
N GLU A 275 -26.29 1.33 5.42
CA GLU A 275 -25.50 0.75 4.34
C GLU A 275 -26.37 0.23 3.20
N VAL A 276 -25.77 0.11 2.02
CA VAL A 276 -26.36 -0.53 0.84
C VAL A 276 -25.61 -1.82 0.50
N PRO A 277 -26.26 -2.83 -0.12
CA PRO A 277 -25.54 -4.05 -0.49
C PRO A 277 -24.56 -3.81 -1.64
N CYS A 278 -23.37 -4.37 -1.52
CA CYS A 278 -22.40 -4.42 -2.62
C CYS A 278 -23.03 -5.15 -3.83
N PRO A 279 -22.97 -4.57 -5.04
CA PRO A 279 -23.58 -5.17 -6.24
C PRO A 279 -22.93 -6.49 -6.66
N HIS A 280 -21.73 -6.83 -6.15
CA HIS A 280 -21.02 -8.06 -6.48
C HIS A 280 -21.16 -9.14 -5.40
N CYS A 281 -21.01 -8.79 -4.13
CA CYS A 281 -21.00 -9.82 -3.07
C CYS A 281 -22.08 -9.65 -2.00
N GLY A 282 -22.84 -8.55 -2.01
CA GLY A 282 -23.89 -8.29 -1.04
C GLY A 282 -23.43 -7.76 0.32
N ALA A 283 -22.10 -7.59 0.55
CA ALA A 283 -21.59 -6.99 1.78
C ALA A 283 -22.09 -5.56 1.96
N GLY A 284 -22.21 -5.09 3.20
CA GLY A 284 -22.62 -3.72 3.48
C GLY A 284 -21.57 -2.69 3.02
N LEU A 285 -22.04 -1.63 2.36
CA LEU A 285 -21.26 -0.50 1.89
C LEU A 285 -21.90 0.82 2.29
N PRO A 286 -21.12 1.86 2.64
CA PRO A 286 -21.63 3.22 2.63
C PRO A 286 -22.26 3.56 1.27
N PRO A 287 -23.38 4.33 1.22
CA PRO A 287 -24.08 4.63 -0.03
C PRO A 287 -23.23 5.34 -1.10
N ASP A 288 -22.17 6.04 -0.69
CA ASP A 288 -21.23 6.75 -1.53
C ASP A 288 -19.89 6.01 -1.70
N ALA A 289 -19.84 4.71 -1.37
CA ALA A 289 -18.63 3.93 -1.52
C ALA A 289 -18.37 3.59 -2.99
N HIS A 290 -17.14 3.75 -3.44
CA HIS A 290 -16.65 3.34 -4.75
C HIS A 290 -15.82 2.06 -4.72
N HIS A 291 -15.66 1.44 -3.54
CA HIS A 291 -14.90 0.21 -3.40
C HIS A 291 -15.48 -0.67 -2.29
N CYS A 292 -15.54 -1.97 -2.55
CA CYS A 292 -15.96 -2.97 -1.56
C CYS A 292 -14.74 -3.68 -0.98
N ARG A 293 -14.47 -3.48 0.29
CA ARG A 293 -13.34 -4.09 1.00
C ARG A 293 -13.42 -5.61 1.11
N THR A 294 -14.62 -6.20 0.94
CA THR A 294 -14.83 -7.65 1.02
C THR A 294 -14.46 -8.35 -0.27
N CYS A 295 -14.82 -7.80 -1.44
CA CYS A 295 -14.64 -8.47 -2.73
C CYS A 295 -13.83 -7.67 -3.77
N GLY A 296 -13.39 -6.45 -3.46
CA GLY A 296 -12.64 -5.62 -4.39
C GLY A 296 -13.48 -4.95 -5.49
N TRP A 297 -14.83 -4.99 -5.40
CA TRP A 297 -15.65 -4.25 -6.37
C TRP A 297 -15.30 -2.77 -6.35
N CYS A 298 -15.12 -2.19 -7.55
CA CYS A 298 -14.97 -0.76 -7.77
C CYS A 298 -16.11 -0.27 -8.66
N GLY A 299 -16.83 0.79 -8.21
CA GLY A 299 -17.95 1.44 -8.89
C GLY A 299 -17.59 2.77 -9.50
#